data_da8bddc2cd641c497f5b0192616b88b9
#
_entry.id   da8bddc2cd641c497f5b0192616b88b9
#
_cell.length_a   1.000
_cell.length_b   1.000
_cell.length_c   1.000
_cell.angle_alpha   90.00
_cell.angle_beta   90.00
_cell.angle_gamma   90.00
#
_symmetry.space_group_name_H-M   'P 1'
#
loop_
_entity.id
_entity.type
_entity.pdbx_description
1 polymer ?
#
loop_
_entity_poly.entity_id
_entity_poly.type
_entity_poly.pdbx_seq_one_letter_code
_entity_poly.pdbx_strand_id
1 'polypeptide(L)'
;MAIVINGSGTLSGLAVGGLPDGTVDAGTLATNSVDSAELVDGAIDDSHIAAMAASKLSGALPAISGASLTGVGITEADQWRLTTDFEGTATTISSNLERNDTDFDKIGTGVSHSSGMFSFPSTGKWWVILNASARFDAAEWLQYSLERSTNSSTTIDTSLGAEAWIGGHLEVSNGGYRTGTCQVIIDVTNISNMRVRFRTQGSGLTRGKTTKNETTFTFIKLGET
;
A
#
# COMPACT_ATOMS: atom_id res chain seq x y z
N MET A 1 35.94 -54.80 -16.05
CA MET A 1 36.87 -54.55 -14.92
C MET A 1 36.06 -54.77 -13.63
N ALA A 2 36.59 -55.47 -12.64
CA ALA A 2 35.86 -55.64 -11.37
C ALA A 2 36.12 -54.43 -10.48
N ILE A 3 35.07 -53.97 -9.80
CA ILE A 3 35.21 -52.95 -8.74
C ILE A 3 35.87 -53.64 -7.55
N VAL A 4 36.99 -53.13 -7.08
CA VAL A 4 37.70 -53.66 -5.91
C VAL A 4 37.53 -52.70 -4.73
N ILE A 5 36.94 -53.22 -3.65
CA ILE A 5 36.86 -52.54 -2.36
C ILE A 5 38.03 -53.05 -1.52
N ASN A 6 39.01 -52.24 -1.22
CA ASN A 6 40.11 -52.60 -0.35
C ASN A 6 39.76 -52.40 1.12
N GLY A 7 40.58 -52.99 2.03
CA GLY A 7 40.33 -52.95 3.47
C GLY A 7 40.34 -51.55 4.11
N SER A 8 40.74 -50.49 3.37
CA SER A 8 40.65 -49.09 3.82
C SER A 8 39.35 -48.40 3.39
N GLY A 9 38.43 -49.11 2.75
CA GLY A 9 37.16 -48.58 2.29
C GLY A 9 37.24 -47.73 0.99
N THR A 10 38.39 -47.73 0.31
CA THR A 10 38.57 -46.95 -0.91
C THR A 10 38.08 -47.76 -2.12
N LEU A 11 37.24 -47.12 -2.95
CA LEU A 11 36.83 -47.66 -4.24
C LEU A 11 37.80 -47.16 -5.31
N SER A 12 38.37 -48.05 -6.06
CA SER A 12 39.24 -47.74 -7.19
C SER A 12 38.74 -48.43 -8.50
N GLY A 13 39.03 -47.77 -9.62
CA GLY A 13 38.61 -48.29 -10.93
C GLY A 13 37.22 -47.88 -11.39
N LEU A 14 36.56 -46.97 -10.69
CA LEU A 14 35.34 -46.34 -11.17
C LEU A 14 35.68 -45.29 -12.22
N ALA A 15 35.11 -45.40 -13.38
CA ALA A 15 35.10 -44.36 -14.41
C ALA A 15 33.91 -43.42 -14.19
N VAL A 16 33.93 -42.25 -14.85
CA VAL A 16 32.75 -41.38 -14.89
C VAL A 16 31.56 -42.15 -15.41
N GLY A 17 30.43 -42.12 -14.69
CA GLY A 17 29.26 -42.96 -15.00
C GLY A 17 29.38 -44.42 -14.61
N GLY A 18 30.40 -44.79 -13.84
CA GLY A 18 30.64 -46.19 -13.41
C GLY A 18 29.73 -46.69 -12.27
N LEU A 19 28.93 -45.84 -11.67
CA LEU A 19 27.85 -46.23 -10.75
C LEU A 19 26.53 -46.26 -11.47
N PRO A 20 25.68 -47.31 -11.30
CA PRO A 20 24.32 -47.29 -11.83
C PRO A 20 23.51 -46.09 -11.31
N ASP A 21 22.54 -45.64 -12.09
CA ASP A 21 21.60 -44.59 -11.70
C ASP A 21 20.91 -44.94 -10.38
N GLY A 22 20.78 -43.95 -9.47
CA GLY A 22 20.18 -44.13 -8.15
C GLY A 22 21.07 -44.84 -7.10
N THR A 23 22.33 -45.16 -7.42
CA THR A 23 23.26 -45.74 -6.45
C THR A 23 23.68 -44.75 -5.35
N VAL A 24 23.72 -43.46 -5.68
CA VAL A 24 24.02 -42.39 -4.72
C VAL A 24 22.70 -41.72 -4.33
N ASP A 25 22.26 -41.90 -3.12
CA ASP A 25 21.06 -41.35 -2.54
C ASP A 25 21.40 -40.45 -1.32
N ALA A 26 20.37 -39.88 -0.69
CA ALA A 26 20.53 -39.00 0.48
C ALA A 26 21.21 -39.72 1.66
N GLY A 27 21.08 -41.04 1.78
CA GLY A 27 21.74 -41.83 2.82
C GLY A 27 23.21 -42.09 2.54
N THR A 28 23.60 -42.06 1.25
CA THR A 28 24.96 -42.28 0.77
C THR A 28 25.84 -41.04 0.88
N LEU A 29 25.22 -39.85 0.82
CA LEU A 29 25.93 -38.55 0.95
C LEU A 29 26.01 -38.10 2.41
N ALA A 30 27.21 -37.85 2.89
CA ALA A 30 27.37 -37.23 4.20
C ALA A 30 26.81 -35.79 4.21
N THR A 31 26.40 -35.30 5.39
CA THR A 31 25.97 -33.91 5.53
C THR A 31 27.07 -32.96 5.06
N ASN A 32 26.73 -32.00 4.22
CA ASN A 32 27.66 -31.01 3.61
C ASN A 32 28.75 -31.63 2.70
N SER A 33 28.47 -32.80 2.11
CA SER A 33 29.40 -33.45 1.15
C SER A 33 29.27 -32.97 -0.28
N VAL A 34 28.26 -32.14 -0.56
CA VAL A 34 28.06 -31.47 -1.86
C VAL A 34 28.10 -29.95 -1.59
N ASP A 35 29.13 -29.30 -2.06
CA ASP A 35 29.29 -27.85 -1.97
C ASP A 35 29.40 -27.21 -3.39
N SER A 36 29.88 -25.99 -3.46
CA SER A 36 29.95 -25.26 -4.73
C SER A 36 30.96 -25.85 -5.73
N ALA A 37 31.92 -26.69 -5.27
CA ALA A 37 32.89 -27.30 -6.15
C ALA A 37 32.34 -28.52 -6.88
N GLU A 38 31.34 -29.21 -6.29
CA GLU A 38 30.65 -30.33 -6.86
C GLU A 38 29.49 -29.91 -7.78
N LEU A 39 29.04 -28.66 -7.70
CA LEU A 39 27.96 -28.10 -8.52
C LEU A 39 28.55 -27.30 -9.68
N VAL A 40 28.56 -27.88 -10.88
CA VAL A 40 28.97 -27.16 -12.11
C VAL A 40 27.90 -26.13 -12.50
N ASP A 41 28.33 -25.02 -13.11
CA ASP A 41 27.40 -24.02 -13.64
C ASP A 41 26.35 -24.65 -14.55
N GLY A 42 25.06 -24.36 -14.26
CA GLY A 42 23.93 -24.89 -14.99
C GLY A 42 23.51 -26.33 -14.59
N ALA A 43 24.18 -26.94 -13.60
CA ALA A 43 23.77 -28.26 -13.10
C ALA A 43 22.49 -28.25 -12.27
N ILE A 44 22.14 -27.06 -11.71
CA ILE A 44 20.91 -26.83 -10.96
C ILE A 44 20.03 -25.90 -11.79
N ASP A 45 18.95 -26.43 -12.31
CA ASP A 45 17.92 -25.70 -13.03
C ASP A 45 16.61 -25.61 -12.23
N ASP A 46 15.59 -24.97 -12.79
CA ASP A 46 14.30 -24.75 -12.13
C ASP A 46 13.62 -26.06 -11.71
N SER A 47 13.88 -27.16 -12.41
CA SER A 47 13.30 -28.48 -12.10
C SER A 47 13.85 -29.06 -10.80
N HIS A 48 15.07 -28.67 -10.42
CA HIS A 48 15.75 -29.13 -9.21
C HIS A 48 15.37 -28.29 -7.97
N ILE A 49 14.74 -27.12 -8.17
CA ILE A 49 14.40 -26.20 -7.10
C ILE A 49 12.88 -26.10 -6.96
N ALA A 50 12.28 -26.97 -6.18
CA ALA A 50 10.83 -26.92 -5.93
C ALA A 50 10.40 -25.69 -5.12
N ALA A 51 11.23 -25.21 -4.19
CA ALA A 51 11.02 -24.00 -3.42
C ALA A 51 12.35 -23.48 -2.86
N MET A 52 12.54 -22.17 -2.94
CA MET A 52 13.67 -21.48 -2.31
C MET A 52 13.16 -20.46 -1.31
N ALA A 53 13.58 -20.56 -0.04
CA ALA A 53 13.26 -19.55 0.94
C ALA A 53 13.96 -18.21 0.60
N ALA A 54 13.26 -17.08 0.69
CA ALA A 54 13.81 -15.76 0.38
C ALA A 54 15.07 -15.44 1.18
N SER A 55 15.21 -16.00 2.40
CA SER A 55 16.41 -15.85 3.24
C SER A 55 17.68 -16.48 2.65
N LYS A 56 17.56 -17.32 1.61
CA LYS A 56 18.69 -17.90 0.89
C LYS A 56 19.15 -17.05 -0.30
N LEU A 57 18.35 -16.05 -0.67
CA LEU A 57 18.71 -15.10 -1.72
C LEU A 57 19.50 -13.96 -1.07
N SER A 58 20.74 -13.76 -1.47
CA SER A 58 21.60 -12.67 -1.01
C SER A 58 22.16 -11.92 -2.23
N GLY A 59 22.34 -10.60 -2.07
CA GLY A 59 22.76 -9.73 -3.17
C GLY A 59 21.59 -9.16 -3.97
N ALA A 60 21.91 -8.39 -5.03
CA ALA A 60 20.90 -7.85 -5.93
C ALA A 60 20.36 -8.97 -6.83
N LEU A 61 19.06 -9.13 -6.88
CA LEU A 61 18.43 -10.00 -7.89
C LEU A 61 18.70 -9.42 -9.28
N PRO A 62 18.95 -10.26 -10.29
CA PRO A 62 18.96 -9.80 -11.68
C PRO A 62 17.70 -9.01 -12.01
N ALA A 63 17.74 -8.14 -13.03
CA ALA A 63 16.59 -7.40 -13.49
C ALA A 63 15.53 -8.39 -14.00
N ILE A 64 14.65 -8.82 -13.09
CA ILE A 64 13.49 -9.66 -13.40
C ILE A 64 12.27 -8.78 -13.61
N SER A 65 11.38 -9.18 -14.52
CA SER A 65 10.09 -8.51 -14.66
C SER A 65 9.31 -8.60 -13.36
N GLY A 66 8.90 -7.47 -12.81
CA GLY A 66 8.03 -7.43 -11.64
C GLY A 66 6.62 -7.99 -11.89
N ALA A 67 6.27 -8.33 -13.12
CA ALA A 67 4.93 -8.79 -13.50
C ALA A 67 4.50 -10.10 -12.80
N SER A 68 5.47 -10.92 -12.40
CA SER A 68 5.22 -12.17 -11.67
C SER A 68 5.43 -12.06 -10.17
N LEU A 69 5.85 -10.89 -9.68
CA LEU A 69 6.01 -10.64 -8.25
C LEU A 69 4.69 -10.14 -7.68
N THR A 70 4.13 -10.85 -6.73
CA THR A 70 2.92 -10.44 -6.01
C THR A 70 3.31 -9.67 -4.74
N GLY A 71 2.51 -8.67 -4.37
CA GLY A 71 2.75 -7.86 -3.18
C GLY A 71 3.84 -6.80 -3.33
N VAL A 72 4.36 -6.57 -4.54
CA VAL A 72 5.23 -5.43 -4.86
C VAL A 72 4.39 -4.32 -5.47
N GLY A 73 4.47 -3.11 -4.91
CA GLY A 73 3.70 -1.96 -5.36
C GLY A 73 2.64 -1.54 -4.33
N ILE A 74 1.67 -0.77 -4.79
CA ILE A 74 0.59 -0.27 -3.92
C ILE A 74 -0.36 -1.43 -3.61
N THR A 75 -0.41 -1.85 -2.34
CA THR A 75 -1.27 -2.95 -1.87
C THR A 75 -2.63 -2.49 -1.38
N GLU A 76 -2.73 -1.21 -1.01
CA GLU A 76 -3.97 -0.58 -0.55
C GLU A 76 -4.06 0.83 -1.11
N ALA A 77 -5.15 1.13 -1.80
CA ALA A 77 -5.54 2.47 -2.19
C ALA A 77 -7.06 2.58 -2.27
N ASP A 78 -7.61 3.73 -1.90
CA ASP A 78 -9.04 3.98 -1.93
C ASP A 78 -9.31 5.45 -2.22
N GLN A 79 -10.41 5.73 -2.92
CA GLN A 79 -10.84 7.08 -3.16
C GLN A 79 -12.35 7.21 -2.94
N TRP A 80 -12.72 8.20 -2.17
CA TRP A 80 -14.09 8.60 -1.91
C TRP A 80 -14.36 9.97 -2.52
N ARG A 81 -15.59 10.24 -2.85
CA ARG A 81 -16.03 11.54 -3.36
C ARG A 81 -17.21 12.07 -2.56
N LEU A 82 -17.35 13.38 -2.56
CA LEU A 82 -18.56 14.06 -2.08
C LEU A 82 -19.61 14.03 -3.20
N THR A 83 -20.81 13.52 -2.89
CA THR A 83 -21.87 13.29 -3.91
C THR A 83 -22.78 14.48 -4.10
N THR A 84 -22.90 15.35 -3.12
CA THR A 84 -23.68 16.58 -3.16
C THR A 84 -22.90 17.68 -2.45
N ASP A 85 -23.23 18.93 -2.79
CA ASP A 85 -22.64 20.11 -2.18
C ASP A 85 -22.79 20.06 -0.65
N PHE A 86 -21.77 20.49 0.05
CA PHE A 86 -21.69 20.47 1.50
C PHE A 86 -21.45 21.89 2.02
N GLU A 87 -22.38 22.34 2.86
CA GLU A 87 -22.23 23.56 3.63
C GLU A 87 -21.99 23.23 5.09
N GLY A 88 -21.03 23.88 5.70
CA GLY A 88 -20.79 23.67 7.13
C GLY A 88 -19.65 24.52 7.64
N THR A 89 -19.96 25.32 8.65
CA THR A 89 -18.97 26.10 9.39
C THR A 89 -18.46 25.28 10.56
N ALA A 90 -17.14 25.09 10.64
CA ALA A 90 -16.47 24.37 11.71
C ALA A 90 -17.00 22.95 11.93
N THR A 91 -17.32 22.22 10.83
CA THR A 91 -17.95 20.92 10.91
C THR A 91 -17.19 19.84 10.12
N THR A 92 -17.39 18.58 10.51
CA THR A 92 -16.86 17.42 9.81
C THR A 92 -17.70 17.12 8.57
N ILE A 93 -17.04 16.81 7.45
CA ILE A 93 -17.71 16.27 6.27
C ILE A 93 -18.12 14.82 6.60
N SER A 94 -19.35 14.63 7.05
CA SER A 94 -19.82 13.36 7.65
C SER A 94 -20.85 12.63 6.83
N SER A 95 -21.38 13.23 5.78
CA SER A 95 -22.45 12.69 4.94
C SER A 95 -22.18 12.93 3.46
N ASN A 96 -22.99 12.31 2.62
CA ASN A 96 -22.90 12.43 1.17
C ASN A 96 -21.54 11.98 0.61
N LEU A 97 -20.98 10.95 1.22
CA LEU A 97 -19.71 10.36 0.83
C LEU A 97 -19.95 9.00 0.18
N GLU A 98 -19.35 8.81 -0.97
CA GLU A 98 -19.46 7.60 -1.78
C GLU A 98 -18.06 7.18 -2.20
N ARG A 99 -17.77 5.87 -2.22
CA ARG A 99 -16.55 5.37 -2.83
C ARG A 99 -16.63 5.61 -4.33
N ASN A 100 -15.52 6.06 -4.92
CA ASN A 100 -15.44 6.24 -6.37
C ASN A 100 -15.33 4.87 -7.06
N ASP A 101 -16.45 4.20 -7.21
CA ASP A 101 -16.57 2.83 -7.73
C ASP A 101 -16.75 2.77 -9.26
N THR A 102 -16.89 3.92 -9.92
CA THR A 102 -17.10 4.00 -11.38
C THR A 102 -15.78 4.03 -12.15
N ASP A 103 -14.82 4.86 -11.68
CA ASP A 103 -13.58 5.12 -12.42
C ASP A 103 -12.37 4.40 -11.78
N PHE A 104 -12.36 4.22 -10.47
CA PHE A 104 -11.20 3.69 -9.75
C PHE A 104 -11.53 2.46 -8.91
N ASP A 105 -12.68 2.47 -8.20
CA ASP A 105 -13.00 1.53 -7.12
C ASP A 105 -11.93 1.60 -6.00
N LYS A 106 -11.16 0.55 -5.79
CA LYS A 106 -10.08 0.48 -4.79
C LYS A 106 -9.06 -0.59 -5.15
N ILE A 107 -7.89 -0.48 -4.54
CA ILE A 107 -6.89 -1.56 -4.48
C ILE A 107 -6.91 -2.13 -3.06
N GLY A 108 -6.96 -3.44 -2.93
CA GLY A 108 -7.01 -4.12 -1.63
C GLY A 108 -8.38 -4.01 -0.94
N THR A 109 -8.37 -3.89 0.39
CA THR A 109 -9.58 -3.82 1.21
C THR A 109 -10.23 -2.44 1.16
N GLY A 110 -9.41 -1.38 1.08
CA GLY A 110 -9.84 0.01 1.14
C GLY A 110 -10.24 0.45 2.55
N VAL A 111 -10.38 1.77 2.73
CA VAL A 111 -10.81 2.36 4.00
C VAL A 111 -12.30 2.19 4.20
N SER A 112 -12.75 2.12 5.45
CA SER A 112 -14.16 2.16 5.79
C SER A 112 -14.54 3.54 6.34
N HIS A 113 -15.79 3.96 6.12
CA HIS A 113 -16.31 5.25 6.55
C HIS A 113 -17.53 5.08 7.45
N SER A 114 -17.57 5.84 8.54
CA SER A 114 -18.73 5.95 9.41
C SER A 114 -18.80 7.33 10.06
N SER A 115 -19.90 8.05 9.86
CA SER A 115 -20.14 9.36 10.49
C SER A 115 -18.99 10.37 10.34
N GLY A 116 -18.38 10.43 9.17
CA GLY A 116 -17.26 11.33 8.87
C GLY A 116 -15.89 10.82 9.30
N MET A 117 -15.81 9.66 9.93
CA MET A 117 -14.55 9.05 10.34
C MET A 117 -14.16 7.94 9.37
N PHE A 118 -12.93 7.99 8.88
CA PHE A 118 -12.34 6.96 8.04
C PHE A 118 -11.43 6.07 8.88
N SER A 119 -11.55 4.76 8.69
CA SER A 119 -10.78 3.71 9.37
C SER A 119 -9.93 2.96 8.38
N PHE A 120 -8.70 2.65 8.75
CA PHE A 120 -7.73 1.99 7.90
C PHE A 120 -7.86 0.47 7.98
N PRO A 121 -7.68 -0.26 6.85
CA PRO A 121 -7.75 -1.72 6.82
C PRO A 121 -6.51 -2.41 7.38
N SER A 122 -5.36 -1.72 7.36
CA SER A 122 -4.07 -2.25 7.81
C SER A 122 -3.18 -1.16 8.41
N THR A 123 -2.21 -1.57 9.22
CA THR A 123 -1.12 -0.69 9.68
C THR A 123 -0.22 -0.30 8.52
N GLY A 124 0.58 0.76 8.69
CA GLY A 124 1.52 1.23 7.67
C GLY A 124 1.56 2.75 7.54
N LYS A 125 2.40 3.20 6.63
CA LYS A 125 2.52 4.60 6.25
C LYS A 125 1.49 4.91 5.18
N TRP A 126 0.56 5.79 5.48
CA TRP A 126 -0.55 6.15 4.60
C TRP A 126 -0.45 7.60 4.16
N TRP A 127 -0.56 7.83 2.86
CA TRP A 127 -0.73 9.16 2.30
C TRP A 127 -2.22 9.46 2.19
N VAL A 128 -2.66 10.47 2.93
CA VAL A 128 -4.05 10.91 3.01
C VAL A 128 -4.17 12.28 2.36
N ILE A 129 -5.07 12.41 1.39
CA ILE A 129 -5.22 13.60 0.56
C ILE A 129 -6.69 13.99 0.51
N LEU A 130 -6.96 15.27 0.72
CA LEU A 130 -8.21 15.92 0.32
C LEU A 130 -7.91 16.86 -0.85
N ASN A 131 -8.58 16.63 -1.97
CA ASN A 131 -8.72 17.60 -3.03
C ASN A 131 -10.14 18.15 -2.99
N ALA A 132 -10.30 19.41 -2.71
CA ALA A 132 -11.60 20.04 -2.56
C ALA A 132 -11.83 21.10 -3.62
N SER A 133 -13.00 21.10 -4.22
CA SER A 133 -13.53 22.20 -5.02
C SER A 133 -14.50 23.01 -4.17
N ALA A 134 -14.34 24.32 -4.16
CA ALA A 134 -15.19 25.24 -3.43
C ALA A 134 -15.85 26.23 -4.37
N ARG A 135 -17.07 26.67 -4.01
CA ARG A 135 -17.78 27.78 -4.65
C ARG A 135 -17.99 28.88 -3.62
N PHE A 136 -17.78 30.09 -4.03
CA PHE A 136 -17.97 31.30 -3.24
C PHE A 136 -18.91 32.26 -3.98
N ASP A 137 -19.94 32.73 -3.31
CA ASP A 137 -20.91 33.67 -3.88
C ASP A 137 -20.64 35.12 -3.46
N ALA A 138 -19.75 35.32 -2.49
CA ALA A 138 -19.35 36.62 -1.94
C ALA A 138 -17.87 36.60 -1.50
N ALA A 139 -17.46 37.58 -0.70
CA ALA A 139 -16.17 37.59 -0.02
C ALA A 139 -16.16 36.55 1.11
N GLU A 140 -16.04 35.30 0.74
CA GLU A 140 -16.07 34.12 1.62
C GLU A 140 -14.71 33.45 1.68
N TRP A 141 -14.53 32.57 2.63
CA TRP A 141 -13.35 31.73 2.75
C TRP A 141 -13.73 30.35 3.24
N LEU A 142 -12.94 29.35 2.87
CA LEU A 142 -13.01 28.01 3.41
C LEU A 142 -11.62 27.55 3.84
N GLN A 143 -11.57 26.92 4.99
CA GLN A 143 -10.44 26.14 5.43
C GLN A 143 -10.84 24.67 5.44
N TYR A 144 -9.99 23.84 4.89
CA TYR A 144 -10.06 22.39 5.03
C TYR A 144 -8.95 21.93 5.95
N SER A 145 -9.25 20.99 6.84
CA SER A 145 -8.27 20.40 7.73
C SER A 145 -8.42 18.90 7.82
N LEU A 146 -7.27 18.24 7.94
CA LEU A 146 -7.14 16.83 8.28
C LEU A 146 -6.92 16.72 9.78
N GLU A 147 -7.74 15.90 10.42
CA GLU A 147 -7.69 15.66 11.86
C GLU A 147 -7.64 14.17 12.15
N ARG A 148 -6.95 13.79 13.23
CA ARG A 148 -6.74 12.41 13.63
C ARG A 148 -7.27 12.14 15.03
N SER A 149 -7.87 10.95 15.21
CA SER A 149 -8.11 10.34 16.51
C SER A 149 -7.25 9.09 16.66
N THR A 150 -6.66 8.87 17.84
CA THR A 150 -5.86 7.70 18.18
C THR A 150 -6.51 6.83 19.26
N ASN A 151 -7.74 7.13 19.65
CA ASN A 151 -8.47 6.45 20.73
C ASN A 151 -9.82 5.86 20.30
N SER A 152 -10.01 5.61 19.00
CA SER A 152 -11.27 5.15 18.37
C SER A 152 -12.49 6.05 18.59
N SER A 153 -12.31 7.22 19.17
CA SER A 153 -13.34 8.20 19.45
C SER A 153 -13.61 9.08 18.24
N THR A 154 -14.80 9.67 18.21
CA THR A 154 -15.10 10.83 17.35
C THR A 154 -14.43 12.11 17.87
N THR A 155 -13.89 12.09 19.09
CA THR A 155 -13.11 13.19 19.65
C THR A 155 -11.74 13.21 18.99
N ILE A 156 -11.35 14.35 18.48
CA ILE A 156 -10.06 14.57 17.86
C ILE A 156 -9.03 14.86 18.96
N ASP A 157 -7.97 14.09 18.93
CA ASP A 157 -6.84 14.26 19.85
C ASP A 157 -5.69 15.03 19.21
N THR A 158 -5.65 15.12 17.88
CA THR A 158 -4.58 15.82 17.17
C THR A 158 -5.05 16.42 15.85
N SER A 159 -4.85 17.72 15.64
CA SER A 159 -4.78 18.31 14.31
C SER A 159 -3.47 17.89 13.67
N LEU A 160 -3.52 17.40 12.43
CA LEU A 160 -2.33 16.95 11.71
C LEU A 160 -1.54 18.09 11.07
N GLY A 161 -1.97 19.34 11.26
CA GLY A 161 -1.36 20.50 10.63
C GLY A 161 -1.50 20.55 9.11
N ALA A 162 -2.25 19.60 8.53
CA ALA A 162 -2.55 19.59 7.12
C ALA A 162 -3.81 20.43 6.87
N GLU A 163 -3.62 21.65 6.44
CA GLU A 163 -4.67 22.61 6.22
C GLU A 163 -4.56 23.22 4.82
N ALA A 164 -5.69 23.47 4.19
CA ALA A 164 -5.79 24.26 2.98
C ALA A 164 -6.76 25.41 3.21
N TRP A 165 -6.24 26.62 3.06
CA TRP A 165 -7.03 27.85 3.13
C TRP A 165 -7.36 28.32 1.71
N ILE A 166 -8.64 28.43 1.42
CA ILE A 166 -9.12 28.91 0.14
C ILE A 166 -9.90 30.18 0.41
N GLY A 167 -9.38 31.30 -0.02
CA GLY A 167 -10.04 32.61 0.07
C GLY A 167 -10.68 32.98 -1.27
N GLY A 168 -11.87 33.51 -1.22
CA GLY A 168 -12.55 34.14 -2.34
C GLY A 168 -12.78 35.63 -2.05
N HIS A 169 -11.89 36.52 -2.47
CA HIS A 169 -12.28 37.89 -2.66
C HIS A 169 -12.70 38.02 -4.13
N LEU A 170 -14.00 37.92 -4.36
CA LEU A 170 -14.54 38.03 -5.72
C LEU A 170 -15.43 39.26 -5.77
N GLU A 171 -15.00 40.20 -6.57
CA GLU A 171 -15.86 41.29 -7.06
C GLU A 171 -16.79 40.77 -8.18
N VAL A 172 -17.24 39.51 -8.12
CA VAL A 172 -18.06 38.92 -9.17
C VAL A 172 -19.40 38.45 -8.64
N SER A 173 -20.44 38.98 -9.21
CA SER A 173 -21.85 38.71 -8.92
C SER A 173 -22.32 37.28 -9.27
N ASN A 174 -21.46 36.36 -9.73
CA ASN A 174 -21.83 35.07 -10.30
C ASN A 174 -21.05 33.87 -9.74
N GLY A 175 -20.61 33.92 -8.51
CA GLY A 175 -19.94 32.79 -7.89
C GLY A 175 -18.57 32.45 -8.48
N GLY A 176 -17.58 32.29 -7.65
CA GLY A 176 -16.23 31.87 -8.07
C GLY A 176 -15.91 30.47 -7.59
N TYR A 177 -15.23 29.72 -8.44
CA TYR A 177 -14.74 28.38 -8.10
C TYR A 177 -13.26 28.42 -7.76
N ARG A 178 -12.89 27.69 -6.73
CA ARG A 178 -11.49 27.51 -6.30
C ARG A 178 -11.29 26.07 -5.91
N THR A 179 -10.05 25.63 -6.00
CA THR A 179 -9.63 24.31 -5.53
C THR A 179 -8.57 24.46 -4.45
N GLY A 180 -8.58 23.54 -3.50
CA GLY A 180 -7.57 23.43 -2.47
C GLY A 180 -7.26 21.99 -2.17
N THR A 181 -6.01 21.74 -1.79
CA THR A 181 -5.53 20.42 -1.43
C THR A 181 -4.89 20.49 -0.05
N CYS A 182 -5.31 19.62 0.86
CA CYS A 182 -4.53 19.32 2.06
C CYS A 182 -4.16 17.85 2.09
N GLN A 183 -2.95 17.56 2.52
CA GLN A 183 -2.41 16.21 2.49
C GLN A 183 -1.39 15.99 3.59
N VAL A 184 -1.27 14.75 4.02
CA VAL A 184 -0.32 14.34 5.05
C VAL A 184 0.01 12.87 4.91
N ILE A 185 1.23 12.49 5.33
CA ILE A 185 1.58 11.08 5.52
C ILE A 185 1.42 10.79 7.02
N ILE A 186 0.65 9.75 7.33
CA ILE A 186 0.42 9.30 8.71
C ILE A 186 0.93 7.88 8.91
N ASP A 187 1.42 7.60 10.09
CA ASP A 187 1.81 6.26 10.51
C ASP A 187 0.65 5.61 11.27
N VAL A 188 -0.01 4.66 10.63
CA VAL A 188 -1.11 3.90 11.22
C VAL A 188 -0.54 2.72 11.98
N THR A 189 -0.29 2.87 13.26
CA THR A 189 0.27 1.83 14.14
C THR A 189 -0.78 0.93 14.76
N ASN A 190 -2.05 1.37 14.81
CA ASN A 190 -3.15 0.60 15.39
C ASN A 190 -4.46 0.90 14.67
N ILE A 191 -4.94 -0.08 13.89
CA ILE A 191 -6.17 0.05 13.10
C ILE A 191 -7.45 0.10 13.95
N SER A 192 -7.42 -0.42 15.18
CA SER A 192 -8.60 -0.40 16.06
C SER A 192 -8.90 0.99 16.58
N ASN A 193 -7.86 1.82 16.74
CA ASN A 193 -7.95 3.10 17.42
C ASN A 193 -7.81 4.30 16.47
N MET A 194 -7.01 4.15 15.40
CA MET A 194 -6.69 5.28 14.55
C MET A 194 -7.79 5.56 13.52
N ARG A 195 -8.21 6.80 13.47
CA ARG A 195 -9.21 7.33 12.54
C ARG A 195 -8.73 8.69 12.02
N VAL A 196 -9.19 9.04 10.82
CA VAL A 196 -9.03 10.40 10.29
C VAL A 196 -10.38 10.95 9.86
N ARG A 197 -10.50 12.27 9.92
CA ARG A 197 -11.65 12.99 9.39
C ARG A 197 -11.20 14.25 8.65
N PHE A 198 -12.08 14.72 7.81
CA PHE A 198 -11.92 15.97 7.08
C PHE A 198 -12.93 16.98 7.61
N ARG A 199 -12.45 18.16 7.89
CA ARG A 199 -13.26 19.22 8.47
C ARG A 199 -13.21 20.46 7.61
N THR A 200 -14.34 21.16 7.53
CA THR A 200 -14.44 22.49 6.92
C THR A 200 -14.60 23.55 7.99
N GLN A 201 -14.13 24.75 7.71
CA GLN A 201 -14.40 25.95 8.48
C GLN A 201 -14.51 27.14 7.53
N GLY A 202 -15.49 28.02 7.76
CA GLY A 202 -15.76 29.17 6.90
C GLY A 202 -17.17 29.14 6.32
N SER A 203 -17.44 29.95 5.32
CA SER A 203 -18.78 30.20 4.78
C SER A 203 -18.98 29.80 3.33
N GLY A 204 -17.96 29.34 2.64
CA GLY A 204 -18.10 28.88 1.26
C GLY A 204 -18.71 27.48 1.13
N LEU A 205 -19.15 27.14 -0.06
CA LEU A 205 -19.76 25.87 -0.40
C LEU A 205 -18.71 24.86 -0.90
N THR A 206 -18.58 23.70 -0.24
CA THR A 206 -17.78 22.59 -0.77
C THR A 206 -18.56 21.83 -1.82
N ARG A 207 -18.00 21.70 -3.00
CA ARG A 207 -18.69 21.11 -4.15
C ARG A 207 -18.68 19.59 -4.10
N GLY A 208 -19.82 18.99 -4.36
CA GLY A 208 -19.97 17.56 -4.48
C GLY A 208 -20.90 17.18 -5.61
N LYS A 209 -20.60 16.07 -6.30
CA LYS A 209 -21.42 15.53 -7.38
C LYS A 209 -21.20 14.04 -7.57
N THR A 210 -22.30 13.28 -7.73
CA THR A 210 -22.24 11.82 -7.97
C THR A 210 -21.56 11.45 -9.29
N THR A 211 -21.60 12.32 -10.27
CA THR A 211 -21.09 12.08 -11.65
C THR A 211 -19.73 12.69 -11.93
N LYS A 212 -19.12 13.34 -10.93
CA LYS A 212 -17.81 14.01 -11.07
C LYS A 212 -17.04 13.98 -9.74
N ASN A 213 -15.74 13.86 -9.84
CA ASN A 213 -14.82 13.89 -8.70
C ASN A 213 -14.42 15.35 -8.37
N GLU A 214 -15.41 16.19 -7.98
CA GLU A 214 -15.17 17.60 -7.65
C GLU A 214 -14.45 17.75 -6.32
N THR A 215 -14.86 16.99 -5.30
CA THR A 215 -14.17 16.88 -4.02
C THR A 215 -13.91 15.41 -3.72
N THR A 216 -12.65 15.07 -3.50
CA THR A 216 -12.21 13.68 -3.30
C THR A 216 -11.35 13.53 -2.05
N PHE A 217 -11.46 12.35 -1.46
CA PHE A 217 -10.71 11.89 -0.27
C PHE A 217 -9.95 10.65 -0.71
N THR A 218 -8.63 10.75 -0.78
CA THR A 218 -7.78 9.68 -1.31
C THR A 218 -6.87 9.14 -0.21
N PHE A 219 -6.72 7.84 -0.17
CA PHE A 219 -5.92 7.10 0.79
C PHE A 219 -5.03 6.12 0.05
N ILE A 220 -3.72 6.21 0.23
CA ILE A 220 -2.75 5.34 -0.43
C ILE A 220 -1.76 4.82 0.62
N LYS A 221 -1.63 3.51 0.72
CA LYS A 221 -0.61 2.89 1.56
C LYS A 221 0.73 2.91 0.83
N LEU A 222 1.71 3.60 1.42
CA LEU A 222 3.05 3.75 0.85
C LEU A 222 3.99 2.60 1.25
N GLY A 223 3.73 1.98 2.40
CA GLY A 223 4.57 0.91 2.93
C GLY A 223 4.17 0.49 4.35
N GLU A 224 4.94 -0.43 4.93
CA GLU A 224 4.73 -0.89 6.30
C GLU A 224 5.22 0.15 7.34
N THR A 225 4.81 -0.03 8.61
CA THR A 225 5.28 0.79 9.75
C THR A 225 6.72 0.48 10.12
#